data_78f2459c9179cc6f5a937c1fbb947037
#
_entry.id   78f2459c9179cc6f5a937c1fbb947037
#
_cell.length_a   1.000
_cell.length_b   1.000
_cell.length_c   1.000
_cell.angle_alpha   90.00
_cell.angle_beta   90.00
_cell.angle_gamma   90.00
#
_symmetry.space_group_name_H-M   'P 1'
#
loop_
_entity.id
_entity.type
_entity.pdbx_description
1 polymer ?
#
loop_
_entity_poly.entity_id
_entity_poly.type
_entity_poly.pdbx_seq_one_letter_code
_entity_poly.pdbx_strand_id
1 'polypeptide(L)'
;MVFSFLVVLFFIFSPINTSGADLCFGEAAKIYGINPKLLEAISKVESNHNNNAINWNSNGTYDYCHMQINSAWYQSLGHDKWMSIADPCSCTLVGAEILEKCIDRYGYTWEAVGCYNANSKGKRVVYTQKVYKALSKIGGQ
;
A
#
# COMPACT_ATOMS: atom_id res chain seq x y z
N MET A 1 -24.58 29.22 -57.23
CA MET A 1 -23.70 29.52 -56.05
C MET A 1 -23.96 28.44 -55.01
N VAL A 2 -23.04 27.48 -54.87
CA VAL A 2 -23.13 26.39 -53.86
C VAL A 2 -22.16 26.74 -52.76
N PHE A 3 -22.67 27.08 -51.55
CA PHE A 3 -21.85 27.31 -50.39
C PHE A 3 -21.51 25.97 -49.75
N SER A 4 -20.24 25.58 -49.82
CA SER A 4 -19.70 24.41 -49.15
C SER A 4 -19.35 24.79 -47.71
N PHE A 5 -20.11 24.24 -46.73
CA PHE A 5 -19.77 24.38 -45.32
C PHE A 5 -18.68 23.39 -44.95
N LEU A 6 -17.50 23.90 -44.69
CA LEU A 6 -16.38 23.12 -44.14
C LEU A 6 -16.60 22.90 -42.60
N VAL A 7 -16.99 21.70 -42.23
CA VAL A 7 -17.08 21.34 -40.81
C VAL A 7 -15.66 21.00 -40.29
N VAL A 8 -15.09 21.90 -39.49
CA VAL A 8 -13.83 21.66 -38.83
C VAL A 8 -14.12 20.91 -37.52
N LEU A 9 -13.81 19.61 -37.48
CA LEU A 9 -13.86 18.80 -36.27
C LEU A 9 -12.65 19.15 -35.40
N PHE A 10 -12.89 19.89 -34.31
CA PHE A 10 -11.91 20.04 -33.24
C PHE A 10 -11.83 18.77 -32.43
N PHE A 11 -10.79 17.97 -32.61
CA PHE A 11 -10.41 16.91 -31.64
C PHE A 11 -9.87 17.55 -30.38
N ILE A 12 -10.68 17.53 -29.32
CA ILE A 12 -10.23 17.92 -28.00
C ILE A 12 -9.37 16.76 -27.48
N PHE A 13 -8.05 16.89 -27.60
CA PHE A 13 -7.11 16.03 -26.92
C PHE A 13 -7.16 16.37 -25.42
N SER A 14 -7.93 15.62 -24.64
CA SER A 14 -7.80 15.65 -23.17
C SER A 14 -6.43 15.10 -22.81
N PRO A 15 -5.63 15.82 -21.99
CA PRO A 15 -4.37 15.27 -21.52
C PRO A 15 -4.68 14.00 -20.72
N ILE A 16 -4.09 12.86 -21.14
CA ILE A 16 -4.06 11.66 -20.34
C ILE A 16 -3.16 12.00 -19.15
N ASN A 17 -3.78 12.27 -17.99
CA ASN A 17 -3.05 12.31 -16.73
C ASN A 17 -2.46 10.91 -16.52
N THR A 18 -1.19 10.73 -16.76
CA THR A 18 -0.43 9.60 -16.28
C THR A 18 -0.26 9.79 -14.77
N SER A 19 -1.33 9.56 -14.01
CA SER A 19 -1.22 9.41 -12.57
C SER A 19 -0.32 8.22 -12.31
N GLY A 20 0.68 8.38 -11.45
CA GLY A 20 1.48 7.26 -10.95
C GLY A 20 0.55 6.12 -10.52
N ALA A 21 1.05 4.88 -10.60
CA ALA A 21 0.24 3.69 -10.30
C ALA A 21 -0.59 3.90 -9.03
N ASP A 22 -1.90 3.68 -9.13
CA ASP A 22 -2.82 3.83 -8.00
C ASP A 22 -2.50 2.77 -6.95
N LEU A 23 -2.16 3.22 -5.75
CA LEU A 23 -1.85 2.34 -4.61
C LEU A 23 -3.11 1.82 -3.90
N CYS A 24 -4.30 2.19 -4.34
CA CYS A 24 -5.61 1.68 -3.87
C CYS A 24 -5.85 1.73 -2.35
N PHE A 25 -5.24 2.67 -1.61
CA PHE A 25 -5.44 2.77 -0.16
C PHE A 25 -6.91 2.92 0.23
N GLY A 26 -7.69 3.66 -0.55
CA GLY A 26 -9.13 3.84 -0.31
C GLY A 26 -9.94 2.58 -0.53
N GLU A 27 -9.61 1.76 -1.51
CA GLU A 27 -10.26 0.48 -1.79
C GLU A 27 -9.95 -0.55 -0.70
N ALA A 28 -8.67 -0.73 -0.38
CA ALA A 28 -8.25 -1.62 0.70
C ALA A 28 -8.86 -1.23 2.05
N ALA A 29 -8.94 0.07 2.33
CA ALA A 29 -9.56 0.60 3.54
C ALA A 29 -11.04 0.19 3.67
N LYS A 30 -11.81 0.23 2.58
CA LYS A 30 -13.22 -0.19 2.56
C LYS A 30 -13.38 -1.70 2.77
N ILE A 31 -12.50 -2.51 2.16
CA ILE A 31 -12.56 -3.97 2.26
C ILE A 31 -12.24 -4.45 3.67
N TYR A 32 -11.20 -3.89 4.29
CA TYR A 32 -10.67 -4.37 5.57
C TYR A 32 -11.06 -3.51 6.78
N GLY A 33 -11.87 -2.46 6.60
CA GLY A 33 -12.29 -1.58 7.68
C GLY A 33 -11.13 -0.78 8.33
N ILE A 34 -10.08 -0.46 7.55
CA ILE A 34 -8.86 0.20 8.01
C ILE A 34 -8.85 1.65 7.52
N ASN A 35 -8.33 2.58 8.33
CA ASN A 35 -8.17 3.96 7.88
C ASN A 35 -7.19 4.03 6.68
N PRO A 36 -7.59 4.61 5.52
CA PRO A 36 -6.73 4.70 4.34
C PRO A 36 -5.43 5.47 4.59
N LYS A 37 -5.46 6.52 5.43
CA LYS A 37 -4.26 7.27 5.81
C LYS A 37 -3.29 6.43 6.66
N LEU A 38 -3.78 5.43 7.40
CA LEU A 38 -2.93 4.49 8.13
C LEU A 38 -2.19 3.56 7.15
N LEU A 39 -2.87 3.03 6.14
CA LEU A 39 -2.22 2.22 5.09
C LEU A 39 -1.18 3.04 4.31
N GLU A 40 -1.51 4.29 3.99
CA GLU A 40 -0.58 5.23 3.37
C GLU A 40 0.65 5.49 4.25
N ALA A 41 0.46 5.71 5.56
CA ALA A 41 1.54 5.93 6.51
C ALA A 41 2.46 4.70 6.64
N ILE A 42 1.89 3.49 6.63
CA ILE A 42 2.67 2.24 6.62
C ILE A 42 3.50 2.16 5.34
N SER A 43 2.89 2.29 4.16
CA SER A 43 3.60 2.30 2.88
C SER A 43 4.73 3.35 2.84
N LYS A 44 4.48 4.53 3.41
CA LYS A 44 5.50 5.59 3.52
C LYS A 44 6.69 5.16 4.37
N VAL A 45 6.44 4.51 5.49
CA VAL A 45 7.48 4.02 6.41
C VAL A 45 8.24 2.84 5.82
N GLU A 46 7.56 1.93 5.13
CA GLU A 46 8.14 0.71 4.58
C GLU A 46 9.09 0.97 3.41
N SER A 47 8.68 1.80 2.45
CA SER A 47 9.46 1.98 1.22
C SER A 47 9.38 3.36 0.59
N ASN A 48 8.75 4.33 1.27
CA ASN A 48 8.42 5.63 0.66
C ASN A 48 7.54 5.48 -0.60
N HIS A 49 6.58 4.54 -0.56
CA HIS A 49 5.65 4.21 -1.66
C HIS A 49 6.33 3.57 -2.89
N ASN A 50 7.53 3.03 -2.75
CA ASN A 50 8.25 2.42 -3.86
C ASN A 50 7.80 0.96 -4.09
N ASN A 51 6.96 0.72 -5.11
CA ASN A 51 6.47 -0.63 -5.41
C ASN A 51 7.54 -1.60 -5.90
N ASN A 52 8.69 -1.11 -6.33
CA ASN A 52 9.81 -1.94 -6.76
C ASN A 52 10.81 -2.22 -5.64
N ALA A 53 10.50 -1.82 -4.39
CA ALA A 53 11.40 -2.04 -3.27
C ALA A 53 11.55 -3.53 -2.94
N ILE A 54 12.80 -3.98 -2.82
CA ILE A 54 13.18 -5.31 -2.35
C ILE A 54 14.24 -5.14 -1.29
N ASN A 55 14.02 -5.70 -0.09
CA ASN A 55 14.99 -5.69 1.00
C ASN A 55 15.27 -7.11 1.48
N TRP A 56 16.53 -7.53 1.42
CA TRP A 56 16.97 -8.85 1.88
C TRP A 56 17.24 -8.84 3.38
N ASN A 57 16.72 -9.85 4.06
CA ASN A 57 16.90 -10.05 5.50
C ASN A 57 18.01 -11.05 5.79
N SER A 58 18.66 -10.93 6.95
CA SER A 58 19.77 -11.82 7.36
C SER A 58 19.35 -13.29 7.55
N ASN A 59 18.05 -13.57 7.70
CA ASN A 59 17.50 -14.93 7.86
C ASN A 59 17.14 -15.59 6.50
N GLY A 60 17.52 -15.00 5.37
CA GLY A 60 17.25 -15.50 4.03
C GLY A 60 15.87 -15.16 3.46
N THR A 61 15.01 -14.48 4.21
CA THR A 61 13.77 -13.91 3.68
C THR A 61 14.03 -12.58 3.00
N TYR A 62 13.05 -12.10 2.25
CA TYR A 62 13.07 -10.74 1.69
C TYR A 62 11.69 -10.11 1.81
N ASP A 63 11.67 -8.77 1.82
CA ASP A 63 10.47 -7.97 1.81
C ASP A 63 10.31 -7.35 0.43
N TYR A 64 9.08 -7.37 -0.11
CA TYR A 64 8.80 -6.93 -1.48
C TYR A 64 7.63 -5.97 -1.53
N CYS A 65 7.60 -5.17 -2.59
CA CYS A 65 6.64 -4.12 -2.94
C CYS A 65 6.60 -2.95 -1.94
N HIS A 66 5.72 -1.97 -2.19
CA HIS A 66 5.69 -0.75 -1.38
C HIS A 66 5.23 -0.97 0.07
N MET A 67 4.52 -2.07 0.36
CA MET A 67 4.09 -2.46 1.70
C MET A 67 5.09 -3.40 2.40
N GLN A 68 6.20 -3.76 1.74
CA GLN A 68 7.27 -4.63 2.26
C GLN A 68 6.75 -5.95 2.82
N ILE A 69 6.00 -6.67 1.98
CA ILE A 69 5.47 -7.99 2.31
C ILE A 69 6.60 -9.00 2.40
N ASN A 70 6.80 -9.61 3.57
CA ASN A 70 7.86 -10.59 3.77
C ASN A 70 7.58 -11.90 3.04
N SER A 71 8.60 -12.48 2.40
CA SER A 71 8.49 -13.74 1.65
C SER A 71 8.06 -14.95 2.50
N ALA A 72 8.17 -14.88 3.84
CA ALA A 72 7.63 -15.91 4.73
C ALA A 72 6.10 -16.04 4.62
N TRP A 73 5.39 -15.02 4.13
CA TRP A 73 3.96 -15.09 3.88
C TRP A 73 3.58 -15.94 2.65
N TYR A 74 4.54 -16.28 1.78
CA TYR A 74 4.30 -17.02 0.53
C TYR A 74 3.43 -18.26 0.73
N GLN A 75 3.74 -19.10 1.72
CA GLN A 75 2.99 -20.32 1.96
C GLN A 75 1.55 -20.08 2.40
N SER A 76 1.30 -19.07 3.22
CA SER A 76 -0.03 -18.75 3.72
C SER A 76 -0.88 -17.97 2.71
N LEU A 77 -0.26 -17.17 1.85
CA LEU A 77 -0.94 -16.43 0.78
C LEU A 77 -1.25 -17.31 -0.43
N GLY A 78 -0.39 -18.29 -0.71
CA GLY A 78 -0.43 -19.09 -1.94
C GLY A 78 0.25 -18.39 -3.12
N HIS A 79 0.57 -19.17 -4.15
CA HIS A 79 1.35 -18.71 -5.31
C HIS A 79 0.72 -17.52 -6.02
N ASP A 80 -0.56 -17.63 -6.38
CA ASP A 80 -1.22 -16.60 -7.21
C ASP A 80 -1.32 -15.25 -6.50
N LYS A 81 -1.70 -15.27 -5.22
CA LYS A 81 -1.76 -14.04 -4.42
C LYS A 81 -0.36 -13.45 -4.20
N TRP A 82 0.66 -14.28 -3.95
CA TRP A 82 2.03 -13.82 -3.84
C TRP A 82 2.51 -13.16 -5.15
N MET A 83 2.24 -13.77 -6.30
CA MET A 83 2.64 -13.19 -7.59
C MET A 83 1.89 -11.89 -7.90
N SER A 84 0.66 -11.73 -7.39
CA SER A 84 -0.13 -10.51 -7.61
C SER A 84 0.46 -9.27 -6.94
N ILE A 85 1.28 -9.39 -5.87
CA ILE A 85 1.83 -8.22 -5.15
C ILE A 85 2.83 -7.38 -5.97
N ALA A 86 3.23 -7.85 -7.16
CA ALA A 86 3.95 -7.03 -8.13
C ALA A 86 3.10 -5.85 -8.63
N ASP A 87 1.78 -6.00 -8.65
CA ASP A 87 0.84 -4.92 -8.88
C ASP A 87 0.69 -4.06 -7.62
N PRO A 88 0.77 -2.71 -7.73
CA PRO A 88 0.74 -1.82 -6.57
C PRO A 88 -0.56 -1.91 -5.76
N CYS A 89 -1.70 -2.03 -6.42
CA CYS A 89 -3.00 -2.15 -5.74
C CYS A 89 -3.09 -3.49 -4.99
N SER A 90 -2.69 -4.59 -5.63
CA SER A 90 -2.64 -5.91 -5.01
C SER A 90 -1.68 -5.96 -3.81
N CYS A 91 -0.55 -5.25 -3.88
CA CYS A 91 0.36 -5.10 -2.75
C CYS A 91 -0.32 -4.43 -1.55
N THR A 92 -1.09 -3.34 -1.76
CA THR A 92 -1.86 -2.69 -0.69
C THR A 92 -2.91 -3.62 -0.09
N LEU A 93 -3.65 -4.35 -0.94
CA LEU A 93 -4.69 -5.28 -0.48
C LEU A 93 -4.10 -6.39 0.41
N VAL A 94 -2.97 -6.96 0.01
CA VAL A 94 -2.27 -7.99 0.82
C VAL A 94 -1.69 -7.39 2.10
N GLY A 95 -1.12 -6.19 2.05
CA GLY A 95 -0.66 -5.48 3.24
C GLY A 95 -1.78 -5.19 4.23
N ALA A 96 -2.95 -4.75 3.73
CA ALA A 96 -4.13 -4.53 4.55
C ALA A 96 -4.66 -5.82 5.18
N GLU A 97 -4.68 -6.95 4.45
CA GLU A 97 -5.03 -8.28 4.99
C GLU A 97 -4.09 -8.71 6.14
N ILE A 98 -2.79 -8.46 5.98
CA ILE A 98 -1.80 -8.77 7.05
C ILE A 98 -2.04 -7.88 8.28
N LEU A 99 -2.34 -6.59 8.08
CA LEU A 99 -2.66 -5.70 9.19
C LEU A 99 -3.99 -6.10 9.86
N GLU A 100 -5.00 -6.53 9.10
CA GLU A 100 -6.25 -7.07 9.64
C GLU A 100 -5.99 -8.25 10.59
N LYS A 101 -5.14 -9.21 10.21
CA LYS A 101 -4.75 -10.32 11.10
C LYS A 101 -4.10 -9.86 12.40
N CYS A 102 -3.36 -8.75 12.37
CA CYS A 102 -2.84 -8.13 13.58
C CYS A 102 -3.95 -7.45 14.39
N ILE A 103 -4.92 -6.79 13.73
CA ILE A 103 -6.07 -6.16 14.36
C ILE A 103 -6.97 -7.22 15.02
N ASP A 104 -7.19 -8.36 14.40
CA ASP A 104 -7.94 -9.47 14.99
C ASP A 104 -7.31 -9.97 16.29
N ARG A 105 -5.98 -9.93 16.38
CA ARG A 105 -5.24 -10.40 17.57
C ARG A 105 -5.15 -9.35 18.67
N TYR A 106 -4.99 -8.07 18.34
CA TYR A 106 -4.67 -7.01 19.30
C TYR A 106 -5.72 -5.90 19.37
N GLY A 107 -6.86 -6.04 18.65
CA GLY A 107 -7.82 -4.98 18.46
C GLY A 107 -7.30 -3.88 17.53
N TYR A 108 -8.12 -2.88 17.23
CA TYR A 108 -7.71 -1.71 16.42
C TYR A 108 -6.86 -0.76 17.26
N THR A 109 -5.63 -1.14 17.52
CA THR A 109 -4.70 -0.48 18.44
C THR A 109 -3.32 -0.26 17.79
N TRP A 110 -2.50 0.56 18.43
CA TRP A 110 -1.10 0.74 18.01
C TRP A 110 -0.25 -0.54 18.18
N GLU A 111 -0.66 -1.45 19.05
CA GLU A 111 -0.03 -2.78 19.16
C GLU A 111 -0.25 -3.60 17.89
N ALA A 112 -1.44 -3.52 17.28
CA ALA A 112 -1.72 -4.16 15.99
C ALA A 112 -0.85 -3.55 14.87
N VAL A 113 -0.67 -2.23 14.85
CA VAL A 113 0.23 -1.57 13.90
C VAL A 113 1.66 -2.05 14.10
N GLY A 114 2.13 -2.16 15.33
CA GLY A 114 3.46 -2.69 15.65
C GLY A 114 3.64 -4.14 15.21
N CYS A 115 2.60 -4.97 15.36
CA CYS A 115 2.56 -6.38 14.95
C CYS A 115 2.81 -6.56 13.44
N TYR A 116 2.39 -5.63 12.60
CA TYR A 116 2.62 -5.67 11.16
C TYR A 116 4.11 -5.87 10.81
N ASN A 117 5.00 -5.18 11.52
CA ASN A 117 6.45 -5.23 11.23
C ASN A 117 7.21 -6.24 12.08
N ALA A 118 6.82 -6.51 13.34
CA ALA A 118 7.67 -7.25 14.24
C ALA A 118 6.94 -8.10 15.29
N ASN A 119 7.56 -9.23 15.65
CA ASN A 119 7.08 -10.10 16.72
C ASN A 119 7.50 -9.62 18.13
N SER A 120 8.66 -8.96 18.28
CA SER A 120 9.16 -8.54 19.57
C SER A 120 8.56 -7.18 19.99
N LYS A 121 8.16 -7.06 21.27
CA LYS A 121 7.51 -5.86 21.82
C LYS A 121 8.35 -4.57 21.62
N GLY A 122 9.64 -4.62 21.85
CA GLY A 122 10.51 -3.45 21.66
C GLY A 122 10.54 -2.94 20.22
N LYS A 123 10.65 -3.85 19.25
CA LYS A 123 10.62 -3.49 17.83
C LYS A 123 9.26 -2.93 17.41
N ARG A 124 8.14 -3.46 17.94
CA ARG A 124 6.79 -2.95 17.69
C ARG A 124 6.66 -1.49 18.11
N VAL A 125 7.14 -1.13 19.30
CA VAL A 125 7.09 0.25 19.81
C VAL A 125 7.83 1.20 18.87
N VAL A 126 9.05 0.85 18.48
CA VAL A 126 9.85 1.69 17.57
C VAL A 126 9.15 1.86 16.20
N TYR A 127 8.62 0.78 15.67
CA TYR A 127 7.89 0.83 14.39
C TYR A 127 6.63 1.70 14.48
N THR A 128 5.82 1.48 15.51
CA THR A 128 4.61 2.26 15.80
C THR A 128 4.88 3.76 15.85
N GLN A 129 5.98 4.18 16.49
CA GLN A 129 6.36 5.59 16.55
C GLN A 129 6.67 6.17 15.16
N LYS A 130 7.30 5.39 14.27
CA LYS A 130 7.55 5.81 12.88
C LYS A 130 6.26 6.00 12.11
N VAL A 131 5.33 5.02 12.21
CA VAL A 131 4.03 5.09 11.53
C VAL A 131 3.19 6.26 12.06
N TYR A 132 3.15 6.46 13.39
CA TYR A 132 2.46 7.60 14.00
C TYR A 132 2.97 8.94 13.46
N LYS A 133 4.30 9.10 13.40
CA LYS A 133 4.94 10.31 12.85
C LYS A 133 4.61 10.52 11.37
N ALA A 134 4.55 9.46 10.56
CA ALA A 134 4.16 9.54 9.16
C ALA A 134 2.68 9.92 9.03
N LEU A 135 1.79 9.26 9.79
CA LEU A 135 0.35 9.52 9.81
C LEU A 135 0.03 10.97 10.20
N SER A 136 0.72 11.53 11.22
CA SER A 136 0.53 12.91 11.66
C SER A 136 0.85 13.91 10.55
N LYS A 137 1.82 13.64 9.70
CA LYS A 137 2.16 14.48 8.56
C LYS A 137 1.13 14.39 7.42
N ILE A 138 0.56 13.21 7.18
CA ILE A 138 -0.48 12.99 6.17
C ILE A 138 -1.81 13.63 6.61
N GLY A 139 -2.11 13.60 7.90
CA GLY A 139 -3.34 14.18 8.47
C GLY A 139 -3.35 15.70 8.61
N GLY A 140 -2.19 16.36 8.60
CA GLY A 140 -2.02 17.79 8.76
C GLY A 140 -1.94 18.62 7.45
N GLN A 141 -2.24 17.99 6.31
CA GLN A 141 -2.32 18.66 5.00
C GLN A 141 -3.75 19.02 4.65
#